data_7d1ab3565c7df3d01b8bb353f7e37c82
#
_entry.id   7d1ab3565c7df3d01b8bb353f7e37c82
#
_cell.length_a   1.000
_cell.length_b   1.000
_cell.length_c   1.000
_cell.angle_alpha   90.00
_cell.angle_beta   90.00
_cell.angle_gamma   90.00
#
_symmetry.space_group_name_H-M   'P 1'
#
loop_
_entity.id
_entity.type
_entity.pdbx_description
1 polymer ?
#
loop_
_entity_poly.entity_id
_entity_poly.type
_entity_poly.pdbx_seq_one_letter_code
_entity_poly.pdbx_strand_id
1 'polypeptide(L)'
;DPAHPNALAPHKRPYHTIIPAMTLYNEKAGELTGELHACFGVMGGYMQPQGHLQMLVNMLDLGMSPQKALDVPRWSLLRPDQGLGAAEPGGIVGMEEGWSFEILAELARRGHMIEPVHGFARSSFGGGQIIVRDPMTGILAAGSEPRKDGCAVGW
;
A
#
# COMPACT_ATOMS: atom_id res chain seq x y z
N ASP A 1 12.77 -3.64 -28.76
CA ASP A 1 12.38 -2.90 -29.96
C ASP A 1 12.76 -1.42 -29.80
N PRO A 2 13.74 -0.89 -30.59
CA PRO A 2 14.15 0.51 -30.52
C PRO A 2 13.04 1.51 -30.90
N ALA A 3 12.03 1.06 -31.65
CA ALA A 3 10.88 1.90 -32.06
C ALA A 3 9.78 1.96 -30.99
N HIS A 4 9.89 1.17 -29.91
CA HIS A 4 8.90 1.17 -28.86
C HIS A 4 8.87 2.53 -28.12
N PRO A 5 7.68 3.09 -27.79
CA PRO A 5 7.58 4.36 -27.06
C PRO A 5 8.36 4.39 -25.74
N ASN A 6 8.57 3.25 -25.09
CA ASN A 6 9.37 3.13 -23.85
C ASN A 6 10.82 2.69 -24.07
N ALA A 7 11.31 2.67 -25.31
CA ALA A 7 12.72 2.36 -25.55
C ALA A 7 13.63 3.40 -24.87
N LEU A 8 14.74 2.92 -24.30
CA LEU A 8 15.73 3.78 -23.65
C LEU A 8 16.35 4.74 -24.69
N ALA A 9 16.34 6.01 -24.37
CA ALA A 9 16.95 7.05 -25.18
C ALA A 9 17.39 8.25 -24.30
N PRO A 10 18.44 9.00 -24.69
CA PRO A 10 18.84 10.21 -23.98
C PRO A 10 17.74 11.28 -24.07
N HIS A 11 17.68 12.16 -23.06
CA HIS A 11 16.72 13.28 -22.95
C HIS A 11 15.24 12.88 -23.01
N LYS A 12 14.93 11.62 -22.76
CA LYS A 12 13.55 11.08 -22.73
C LYS A 12 13.09 10.89 -21.30
N ARG A 13 11.87 11.35 -20.98
CA ARG A 13 11.22 11.06 -19.71
C ARG A 13 10.80 9.58 -19.66
N PRO A 14 11.14 8.84 -18.58
CA PRO A 14 10.62 7.48 -18.41
C PRO A 14 9.11 7.49 -18.18
N TYR A 15 8.47 6.37 -18.45
CA TYR A 15 7.08 6.16 -18.06
C TYR A 15 6.94 6.23 -16.53
N HIS A 16 6.06 7.10 -16.05
CA HIS A 16 5.84 7.29 -14.61
C HIS A 16 4.98 6.15 -14.05
N THR A 17 5.50 5.45 -13.04
CA THR A 17 4.87 4.25 -12.48
C THR A 17 4.48 4.36 -11.01
N ILE A 18 4.92 5.41 -10.32
CA ILE A 18 4.57 5.64 -8.91
C ILE A 18 3.25 6.40 -8.80
N ILE A 19 2.51 6.13 -7.73
CA ILE A 19 1.20 6.73 -7.43
C ILE A 19 1.32 7.49 -6.09
N PRO A 20 1.89 8.71 -6.07
CA PRO A 20 1.92 9.51 -4.85
C PRO A 20 0.49 9.96 -4.49
N ALA A 21 0.17 9.97 -3.21
CA ALA A 21 -1.16 10.33 -2.73
C ALA A 21 -1.11 11.32 -1.58
N MET A 22 -2.14 12.14 -1.49
CA MET A 22 -2.38 13.05 -0.38
C MET A 22 -3.82 12.93 0.08
N THR A 23 -4.05 13.10 1.37
CA THR A 23 -5.36 13.30 1.96
C THR A 23 -5.44 14.68 2.59
N LEU A 24 -6.60 15.30 2.50
CA LEU A 24 -6.88 16.62 3.07
C LEU A 24 -7.98 16.49 4.10
N TYR A 25 -7.92 17.31 5.14
CA TYR A 25 -9.07 17.52 6.01
C TYR A 25 -10.13 18.31 5.24
N ASN A 26 -11.37 17.85 5.29
CA ASN A 26 -12.49 18.51 4.65
C ASN A 26 -13.45 19.03 5.70
N GLU A 27 -13.66 20.34 5.76
CA GLU A 27 -14.69 20.94 6.62
C GLU A 27 -16.10 20.72 6.07
N LYS A 28 -16.23 20.56 4.73
CA LYS A 28 -17.50 20.30 4.05
C LYS A 28 -17.31 19.24 2.97
N ALA A 29 -18.20 18.28 2.90
CA ALA A 29 -18.19 17.26 1.86
C ALA A 29 -18.28 17.91 0.45
N GLY A 30 -17.30 17.61 -0.40
CA GLY A 30 -17.24 18.08 -1.80
C GLY A 30 -16.36 19.32 -2.05
N GLU A 31 -15.83 19.97 -1.02
CA GLU A 31 -14.88 21.09 -1.18
C GLU A 31 -13.44 20.62 -0.95
N LEU A 32 -12.57 20.75 -1.95
CA LEU A 32 -11.13 20.43 -1.86
C LEU A 32 -10.31 21.58 -1.25
N THR A 33 -10.83 22.20 -0.22
CA THR A 33 -10.23 23.38 0.45
C THR A 33 -9.61 23.05 1.81
N GLY A 34 -9.51 21.75 2.15
CA GLY A 34 -9.02 21.29 3.43
C GLY A 34 -7.50 21.42 3.61
N GLU A 35 -7.06 21.50 4.85
CA GLU A 35 -5.65 21.42 5.21
C GLU A 35 -5.09 20.03 4.93
N LEU A 36 -3.78 19.94 4.69
CA LEU A 36 -3.09 18.68 4.49
C LEU A 36 -3.22 17.79 5.73
N HIS A 37 -3.78 16.59 5.54
CA HIS A 37 -3.80 15.53 6.56
C HIS A 37 -2.59 14.61 6.42
N ALA A 38 -2.42 13.97 5.26
CA ALA A 38 -1.32 13.04 5.06
C ALA A 38 -0.77 13.09 3.63
N CYS A 39 0.53 12.80 3.51
CA CYS A 39 1.21 12.48 2.27
C CYS A 39 1.75 11.07 2.38
N PHE A 40 1.49 10.21 1.39
CA PHE A 40 1.86 8.81 1.47
C PHE A 40 2.00 8.16 0.09
N GLY A 41 2.60 6.99 0.07
CA GLY A 41 2.67 6.13 -1.09
C GLY A 41 3.06 4.72 -0.72
N VAL A 42 2.68 3.77 -1.54
CA VAL A 42 3.13 2.38 -1.46
C VAL A 42 3.72 2.01 -2.81
N MET A 43 5.03 1.76 -2.88
CA MET A 43 5.65 1.20 -4.08
C MET A 43 5.33 -0.30 -4.17
N GLY A 44 5.34 -0.88 -5.36
CA GLY A 44 5.09 -2.32 -5.53
C GLY A 44 4.23 -2.69 -6.75
N GLY A 45 4.29 -1.92 -7.84
CA GLY A 45 3.54 -2.21 -9.05
C GLY A 45 2.03 -2.26 -8.79
N TYR A 46 1.39 -3.39 -9.06
CA TYR A 46 -0.06 -3.59 -8.84
C TYR A 46 -0.47 -3.63 -7.37
N MET A 47 0.50 -3.74 -6.45
CA MET A 47 0.23 -3.61 -5.02
C MET A 47 -0.06 -2.16 -4.62
N GLN A 48 0.35 -1.16 -5.40
CA GLN A 48 0.21 0.26 -5.04
C GLN A 48 -1.23 0.65 -4.65
N PRO A 49 -2.27 0.46 -5.48
CA PRO A 49 -3.63 0.84 -5.09
C PRO A 49 -4.16 0.00 -3.92
N GLN A 50 -3.81 -1.28 -3.84
CA GLN A 50 -4.22 -2.16 -2.76
C GLN A 50 -3.59 -1.76 -1.42
N GLY A 51 -2.30 -1.41 -1.44
CA GLY A 51 -1.59 -0.90 -0.27
C GLY A 51 -2.12 0.45 0.19
N HIS A 52 -2.39 1.37 -0.74
CA HIS A 52 -3.01 2.67 -0.43
C HIS A 52 -4.34 2.51 0.30
N LEU A 53 -5.22 1.64 -0.22
CA LEU A 53 -6.51 1.35 0.41
C LEU A 53 -6.33 0.85 1.85
N GLN A 54 -5.49 -0.16 2.03
CA GLN A 54 -5.26 -0.77 3.35
C GLN A 54 -4.68 0.24 4.35
N MET A 55 -3.72 1.07 3.92
CA MET A 55 -3.16 2.11 4.77
C MET A 55 -4.21 3.16 5.17
N LEU A 56 -5.04 3.61 4.23
CA LEU A 56 -6.10 4.58 4.52
C LEU A 56 -7.13 4.01 5.50
N VAL A 57 -7.61 2.79 5.28
CA VAL A 57 -8.54 2.12 6.20
C VAL A 57 -7.91 1.98 7.59
N ASN A 58 -6.64 1.55 7.66
CA ASN A 58 -5.95 1.40 8.94
C ASN A 58 -5.83 2.73 9.71
N MET A 59 -5.53 3.83 9.00
CA MET A 59 -5.39 5.13 9.65
C MET A 59 -6.74 5.79 9.94
N LEU A 60 -7.66 5.83 8.97
CA LEU A 60 -8.89 6.63 9.06
C LEU A 60 -10.03 5.89 9.77
N ASP A 61 -10.23 4.62 9.46
CA ASP A 61 -11.34 3.84 10.02
C ASP A 61 -10.94 3.14 11.32
N LEU A 62 -9.68 2.67 11.43
CA LEU A 62 -9.18 1.95 12.60
C LEU A 62 -8.32 2.81 13.54
N GLY A 63 -8.07 4.08 13.21
CA GLY A 63 -7.36 5.04 14.06
C GLY A 63 -5.90 4.68 14.36
N MET A 64 -5.25 3.92 13.49
CA MET A 64 -3.87 3.52 13.68
C MET A 64 -2.90 4.68 13.43
N SER A 65 -1.80 4.72 14.19
CA SER A 65 -0.68 5.61 13.89
C SER A 65 -0.04 5.26 12.54
N PRO A 66 0.69 6.19 11.88
CA PRO A 66 1.35 5.94 10.60
C PRO A 66 2.21 4.67 10.60
N GLN A 67 3.05 4.50 11.62
CA GLN A 67 3.91 3.31 11.74
C GLN A 67 3.06 2.04 11.93
N LYS A 68 2.06 2.06 12.81
CA LYS A 68 1.19 0.91 13.04
C LYS A 68 0.44 0.49 11.78
N ALA A 69 -0.02 1.44 10.98
CA ALA A 69 -0.70 1.19 9.72
C ALA A 69 0.20 0.48 8.68
N LEU A 70 1.52 0.68 8.77
CA LEU A 70 2.52 -0.01 7.95
C LEU A 70 2.91 -1.38 8.51
N ASP A 71 2.93 -1.54 9.84
CA ASP A 71 3.40 -2.75 10.51
C ASP A 71 2.42 -3.94 10.40
N VAL A 72 1.12 -3.64 10.33
CA VAL A 72 0.11 -4.71 10.28
C VAL A 72 0.19 -5.54 9.00
N PRO A 73 -0.20 -6.84 9.07
CA PRO A 73 -0.19 -7.71 7.91
C PRO A 73 -1.08 -7.18 6.78
N ARG A 74 -0.60 -7.31 5.55
CA ARG A 74 -1.34 -6.95 4.34
C ARG A 74 -1.88 -8.16 3.63
N TRP A 75 -2.84 -7.91 2.77
CA TRP A 75 -3.30 -8.84 1.74
C TRP A 75 -3.05 -8.26 0.35
N SER A 76 -2.98 -9.12 -0.66
CA SER A 76 -2.85 -8.72 -2.06
C SER A 76 -3.60 -9.68 -2.96
N LEU A 77 -4.34 -9.16 -3.92
CA LEU A 77 -4.85 -9.96 -5.03
C LEU A 77 -3.65 -10.28 -5.94
N LEU A 78 -3.27 -11.54 -5.97
CA LEU A 78 -2.15 -12.02 -6.75
C LEU A 78 -2.52 -12.09 -8.23
N ARG A 79 -1.59 -11.71 -9.10
CA ARG A 79 -1.76 -11.77 -10.56
C ARG A 79 -0.82 -12.79 -11.19
N PRO A 80 -1.31 -13.57 -12.18
CA PRO A 80 -0.52 -14.62 -12.83
C PRO A 80 0.74 -14.12 -13.51
N ASP A 81 0.67 -12.93 -14.12
CA ASP A 81 1.76 -12.28 -14.83
C ASP A 81 2.94 -11.84 -13.94
N GLN A 82 2.76 -11.92 -12.63
CA GLN A 82 3.81 -11.63 -11.65
C GLN A 82 4.40 -12.90 -11.01
N GLY A 83 4.14 -14.07 -11.57
CA GLY A 83 4.62 -15.36 -11.06
C GLY A 83 3.90 -15.85 -9.81
N LEU A 84 2.81 -15.20 -9.45
CA LEU A 84 2.01 -15.48 -8.26
C LEU A 84 0.59 -15.91 -8.70
N GLY A 85 0.41 -17.22 -8.92
CA GLY A 85 -0.88 -17.85 -9.16
C GLY A 85 -1.54 -17.61 -10.53
N ALA A 86 -2.36 -18.55 -10.99
CA ALA A 86 -3.18 -18.39 -12.19
C ALA A 86 -4.45 -17.60 -11.86
N ALA A 87 -4.88 -16.74 -12.79
CA ALA A 87 -6.16 -16.03 -12.66
C ALA A 87 -7.31 -17.00 -12.94
N GLU A 88 -7.70 -17.75 -11.92
CA GLU A 88 -9.01 -18.36 -11.90
C GLU A 88 -10.07 -17.29 -11.60
N PRO A 89 -11.34 -17.48 -12.04
CA PRO A 89 -12.43 -16.60 -11.61
C PRO A 89 -12.47 -16.54 -10.07
N GLY A 90 -12.19 -15.36 -9.49
CA GLY A 90 -12.06 -15.18 -8.04
C GLY A 90 -10.66 -14.81 -7.56
N GLY A 91 -9.62 -15.14 -8.33
CA GLY A 91 -8.23 -14.80 -8.02
C GLY A 91 -7.68 -15.46 -6.76
N ILE A 92 -6.36 -15.41 -6.59
CA ILE A 92 -5.68 -15.85 -5.38
C ILE A 92 -5.43 -14.62 -4.50
N VAL A 93 -5.74 -14.73 -3.21
CA VAL A 93 -5.46 -13.70 -2.21
C VAL A 93 -4.20 -14.10 -1.45
N GLY A 94 -3.11 -13.41 -1.70
CA GLY A 94 -1.92 -13.50 -0.86
C GLY A 94 -2.19 -12.86 0.50
N MET A 95 -1.89 -13.57 1.56
CA MET A 95 -2.06 -13.11 2.94
C MET A 95 -0.72 -13.18 3.66
N GLU A 96 -0.24 -12.05 4.17
CA GLU A 96 0.97 -12.05 4.99
C GLU A 96 0.78 -12.87 6.26
N GLU A 97 1.88 -13.40 6.80
CA GLU A 97 1.89 -13.93 8.16
C GLU A 97 1.42 -12.88 9.17
N GLY A 98 0.70 -13.34 10.20
CA GLY A 98 0.15 -12.47 11.25
C GLY A 98 -1.37 -12.32 11.23
N TRP A 99 -2.05 -12.78 10.18
CA TRP A 99 -3.50 -12.93 10.20
C TRP A 99 -3.91 -14.12 11.08
N SER A 100 -5.02 -13.98 11.83
CA SER A 100 -5.50 -15.09 12.63
C SER A 100 -6.03 -16.23 11.76
N PHE A 101 -5.93 -17.46 12.27
CA PHE A 101 -6.43 -18.64 11.57
C PHE A 101 -7.95 -18.54 11.29
N GLU A 102 -8.71 -17.98 12.22
CA GLU A 102 -10.16 -17.79 12.09
C GLU A 102 -10.51 -16.89 10.91
N ILE A 103 -9.74 -15.81 10.69
CA ILE A 103 -9.94 -14.91 9.54
C ILE A 103 -9.63 -15.65 8.24
N LEU A 104 -8.52 -16.38 8.17
CA LEU A 104 -8.14 -17.13 6.98
C LEU A 104 -9.17 -18.21 6.65
N ALA A 105 -9.65 -18.96 7.66
CA ALA A 105 -10.67 -19.99 7.52
C ALA A 105 -12.00 -19.41 7.04
N GLU A 106 -12.42 -18.26 7.57
CA GLU A 106 -13.67 -17.61 7.15
C GLU A 106 -13.58 -17.08 5.72
N LEU A 107 -12.46 -16.52 5.31
CA LEU A 107 -12.24 -16.10 3.93
C LEU A 107 -12.29 -17.30 2.96
N ALA A 108 -11.65 -18.41 3.33
CA ALA A 108 -11.69 -19.65 2.54
C ALA A 108 -13.14 -20.21 2.45
N ARG A 109 -13.89 -20.17 3.56
CA ARG A 109 -15.30 -20.58 3.58
C ARG A 109 -16.19 -19.72 2.67
N ARG A 110 -15.83 -18.45 2.48
CA ARG A 110 -16.48 -17.53 1.53
C ARG A 110 -16.05 -17.75 0.07
N GLY A 111 -15.18 -18.70 -0.19
CA GLY A 111 -14.73 -19.07 -1.54
C GLY A 111 -13.47 -18.38 -2.02
N HIS A 112 -12.75 -17.66 -1.13
CA HIS A 112 -11.46 -17.09 -1.50
C HIS A 112 -10.37 -18.16 -1.48
N MET A 113 -9.53 -18.19 -2.53
CA MET A 113 -8.31 -18.99 -2.54
C MET A 113 -7.21 -18.20 -1.80
N ILE A 114 -6.77 -18.70 -0.65
CA ILE A 114 -5.81 -18.04 0.22
C ILE A 114 -4.42 -18.64 0.02
N GLU A 115 -3.44 -17.78 -0.23
CA GLU A 115 -2.02 -18.14 -0.27
C GLU A 115 -1.26 -17.44 0.85
N PRO A 116 -0.83 -18.17 1.90
CA PRO A 116 -0.01 -17.59 2.96
C PRO A 116 1.38 -17.21 2.43
N VAL A 117 1.84 -16.00 2.76
CA VAL A 117 3.14 -15.48 2.33
C VAL A 117 3.99 -15.12 3.54
N HIS A 118 5.21 -15.68 3.59
CA HIS A 118 6.09 -15.61 4.74
C HIS A 118 7.49 -15.08 4.39
N GLY A 119 8.20 -14.62 5.41
CA GLY A 119 9.62 -14.27 5.34
C GLY A 119 9.92 -13.23 4.27
N PHE A 120 10.96 -13.43 3.47
CA PHE A 120 11.40 -12.46 2.47
C PHE A 120 10.37 -12.21 1.34
N ALA A 121 9.51 -13.19 1.04
CA ALA A 121 8.45 -13.03 0.04
C ALA A 121 7.44 -11.92 0.40
N ARG A 122 7.34 -11.53 1.67
CA ARG A 122 6.55 -10.38 2.13
C ARG A 122 6.96 -9.06 1.47
N SER A 123 8.16 -8.98 0.92
CA SER A 123 8.60 -7.80 0.15
C SER A 123 7.70 -7.48 -1.06
N SER A 124 6.91 -8.45 -1.55
CA SER A 124 5.93 -8.28 -2.62
C SER A 124 4.69 -7.46 -2.20
N PHE A 125 4.43 -7.31 -0.90
CA PHE A 125 3.33 -6.49 -0.39
C PHE A 125 3.62 -4.99 -0.38
N GLY A 126 4.62 -4.59 -1.12
CA GLY A 126 4.98 -3.20 -1.36
C GLY A 126 5.85 -2.58 -0.27
N GLY A 127 6.13 -1.30 -0.44
CA GLY A 127 6.90 -0.50 0.53
C GLY A 127 6.20 0.83 0.75
N GLY A 128 5.59 0.99 1.92
CA GLY A 128 4.83 2.18 2.28
C GLY A 128 5.69 3.22 2.99
N GLN A 129 5.39 4.50 2.73
CA GLN A 129 5.91 5.64 3.48
C GLN A 129 4.75 6.58 3.75
N ILE A 130 4.64 7.08 4.96
CA ILE A 130 3.54 7.94 5.39
C ILE A 130 4.09 9.10 6.20
N ILE A 131 3.59 10.30 5.94
CA ILE A 131 3.73 11.47 6.84
C ILE A 131 2.34 12.02 7.08
N VAL A 132 1.94 12.14 8.34
CA VAL A 132 0.68 12.74 8.78
C VAL A 132 0.99 14.06 9.47
N ARG A 133 0.19 15.09 9.22
CA ARG A 133 0.25 16.38 9.90
C ARG A 133 -0.92 16.50 10.89
N ASP A 134 -0.61 16.81 12.14
CA ASP A 134 -1.62 17.19 13.11
C ASP A 134 -2.15 18.60 12.78
N PRO A 135 -3.46 18.80 12.59
CA PRO A 135 -4.00 20.09 12.15
C PRO A 135 -3.93 21.17 13.23
N MET A 136 -3.93 20.78 14.51
CA MET A 136 -3.95 21.73 15.62
C MET A 136 -2.55 22.23 15.99
N THR A 137 -1.56 21.33 15.94
CA THR A 137 -0.20 21.63 16.39
C THR A 137 0.79 21.80 15.24
N GLY A 138 0.44 21.32 14.04
CA GLY A 138 1.36 21.25 12.90
C GLY A 138 2.44 20.19 13.01
N ILE A 139 2.46 19.40 14.08
CA ILE A 139 3.44 18.32 14.28
C ILE A 139 3.30 17.28 13.18
N LEU A 140 4.43 16.82 12.68
CA LEU A 140 4.50 15.74 11.70
C LEU A 140 4.80 14.41 12.41
N ALA A 141 4.00 13.40 12.10
CA ALA A 141 4.25 12.02 12.50
C ALA A 141 4.50 11.17 11.24
N ALA A 142 5.56 10.39 11.25
CA ALA A 142 5.94 9.59 10.08
C ALA A 142 6.01 8.10 10.40
N GLY A 143 5.81 7.28 9.37
CA GLY A 143 6.04 5.85 9.40
C GLY A 143 6.84 5.40 8.19
N SER A 144 7.74 4.43 8.39
CA SER A 144 8.55 3.82 7.35
C SER A 144 8.31 2.33 7.28
N GLU A 145 8.38 1.78 6.07
CA GLU A 145 8.04 0.39 5.75
C GLU A 145 8.94 -0.64 6.45
N PRO A 146 8.41 -1.51 7.32
CA PRO A 146 9.21 -2.53 7.98
C PRO A 146 9.66 -3.68 7.05
N ARG A 147 9.02 -3.82 5.86
CA ARG A 147 9.40 -4.82 4.84
C ARG A 147 10.57 -4.34 3.98
N LYS A 148 11.06 -3.15 4.21
CA LYS A 148 12.18 -2.50 3.51
C LYS A 148 13.17 -1.97 4.54
N ASP A 149 14.38 -1.69 4.08
CA ASP A 149 15.42 -1.06 4.90
C ASP A 149 15.25 0.46 4.84
N GLY A 150 14.41 0.99 5.69
CA GLY A 150 14.05 2.40 5.74
C GLY A 150 13.84 2.90 7.16
N CYS A 151 13.96 4.23 7.33
CA CYS A 151 13.75 4.89 8.60
C CYS A 151 13.06 6.25 8.38
N ALA A 152 12.09 6.57 9.24
CA ALA A 152 11.54 7.92 9.34
C ALA A 152 12.41 8.73 10.31
N VAL A 153 12.95 9.85 9.85
CA VAL A 153 13.84 10.72 10.64
C VAL A 153 13.27 12.14 10.64
N GLY A 154 13.29 12.79 11.81
CA GLY A 154 12.89 14.16 11.99
C GLY A 154 13.89 14.93 12.86
N TRP A 155 13.89 16.26 12.74
CA TRP A 155 14.70 17.19 13.55
C TRP A 155 13.90 18.44 13.87
#